data_efdef018c33a9b5c1534373b87009ffa
#
_entry.id   efdef018c33a9b5c1534373b87009ffa
#
_cell.length_a   1.000
_cell.length_b   1.000
_cell.length_c   1.000
_cell.angle_alpha   90.00
_cell.angle_beta   90.00
_cell.angle_gamma   90.00
#
_symmetry.space_group_name_H-M   'P 1'
#
loop_
_entity.id
_entity.type
_entity.pdbx_description
1 polymer ?
#
loop_
_entity_poly.entity_id
_entity_poly.type
_entity_poly.pdbx_seq_one_letter_code
_entity_poly.pdbx_strand_id
1 'polypeptide(L)'
;MDMLRLRVNDRTGKQMNTAFVASAAVLVTGMFWGVYWVPVRAVADLGLDGAWGTAAITLAATLSLLPLVLADRRTLEGKSLVGIASITLGGAAFALYSIGFLYGKVALVVLLWFVSPVWSVVIAKYLLRMQVARLRLIAIAVGLAGLLVMLGGDGGIPAPGSLGEWMAFIGGLIWAFATAGMRLKSDVSPLPSAFLFALGATVTSFLAAPLLEPFPMIASSDLPQIALQVVLTGGLWWVLSIAALMWATVRLDPARVGILLMTEVVFGAVSAAVFAGESLSPSEMIGGALVILCGLLEVWPTKAGAGHSTA
;
A
#
# COMPACT_ATOMS: atom_id res chain seq x y z
N MET A 1 -44.70 10.92 -18.89
CA MET A 1 -43.32 11.43 -19.17
C MET A 1 -42.58 11.82 -17.89
N ASP A 2 -43.27 12.26 -16.85
CA ASP A 2 -42.66 12.70 -15.59
C ASP A 2 -42.12 11.59 -14.69
N MET A 3 -42.80 10.42 -14.62
CA MET A 3 -42.32 9.31 -13.80
C MET A 3 -40.98 8.70 -14.28
N LEU A 4 -40.68 8.75 -15.57
CA LEU A 4 -39.38 8.32 -16.11
C LEU A 4 -38.27 9.31 -15.75
N ARG A 5 -38.56 10.62 -15.80
CA ARG A 5 -37.61 11.67 -15.40
C ARG A 5 -37.28 11.62 -13.91
N LEU A 6 -38.26 11.36 -13.06
CA LEU A 6 -38.05 11.21 -11.62
C LEU A 6 -37.19 9.99 -11.27
N ARG A 7 -37.41 8.83 -11.96
CA ARG A 7 -36.58 7.63 -11.75
C ARG A 7 -35.13 7.78 -12.28
N VAL A 8 -34.91 8.54 -13.35
CA VAL A 8 -33.58 8.82 -13.87
C VAL A 8 -32.84 9.76 -12.93
N ASN A 9 -33.52 10.79 -12.40
CA ASN A 9 -32.92 11.75 -11.48
C ASN A 9 -32.57 11.10 -10.12
N ASP A 10 -33.37 10.18 -9.63
CA ASP A 10 -33.12 9.44 -8.38
C ASP A 10 -31.93 8.45 -8.54
N ARG A 11 -31.80 7.80 -9.70
CA ARG A 11 -30.64 6.91 -9.99
C ARG A 11 -29.34 7.68 -10.15
N THR A 12 -29.36 8.84 -10.80
CA THR A 12 -28.16 9.69 -10.96
C THR A 12 -27.73 10.29 -9.63
N GLY A 13 -28.68 10.75 -8.79
CA GLY A 13 -28.38 11.24 -7.45
C GLY A 13 -27.78 10.15 -6.55
N LYS A 14 -28.33 8.94 -6.60
CA LYS A 14 -27.82 7.79 -5.83
C LYS A 14 -26.45 7.32 -6.29
N GLN A 15 -26.16 7.34 -7.61
CA GLN A 15 -24.84 7.01 -8.16
C GLN A 15 -23.79 8.07 -7.81
N MET A 16 -24.13 9.37 -7.88
CA MET A 16 -23.24 10.46 -7.47
C MET A 16 -22.90 10.38 -5.98
N ASN A 17 -23.87 10.08 -5.13
CA ASN A 17 -23.63 9.89 -3.70
C ASN A 17 -22.71 8.71 -3.42
N THR A 18 -22.91 7.57 -4.11
CA THR A 18 -22.05 6.38 -3.98
C THR A 18 -20.61 6.66 -4.43
N ALA A 19 -20.40 7.37 -5.54
CA ALA A 19 -19.06 7.73 -6.00
C ALA A 19 -18.36 8.72 -5.05
N PHE A 20 -19.10 9.65 -4.44
CA PHE A 20 -18.57 10.56 -3.43
C PHE A 20 -18.14 9.80 -2.18
N VAL A 21 -18.99 8.91 -1.64
CA VAL A 21 -18.69 8.09 -0.46
C VAL A 21 -17.49 7.17 -0.73
N ALA A 22 -17.42 6.56 -1.92
CA ALA A 22 -16.27 5.72 -2.30
C ALA A 22 -14.97 6.53 -2.37
N SER A 23 -15.03 7.76 -2.91
CA SER A 23 -13.85 8.64 -2.95
C SER A 23 -13.40 9.06 -1.55
N ALA A 24 -14.34 9.40 -0.68
CA ALA A 24 -14.05 9.72 0.72
C ALA A 24 -13.44 8.52 1.46
N ALA A 25 -13.94 7.30 1.20
CA ALA A 25 -13.39 6.08 1.78
C ALA A 25 -11.93 5.86 1.36
N VAL A 26 -11.59 6.03 0.07
CA VAL A 26 -10.19 5.91 -0.40
C VAL A 26 -9.29 6.98 0.22
N LEU A 27 -9.77 8.23 0.24
CA LEU A 27 -9.02 9.35 0.81
C LEU A 27 -8.72 9.13 2.30
N VAL A 28 -9.75 8.76 3.08
CA VAL A 28 -9.60 8.45 4.52
C VAL A 28 -8.67 7.24 4.71
N THR A 29 -8.76 6.22 3.86
CA THR A 29 -7.85 5.08 3.91
C THR A 29 -6.40 5.52 3.68
N GLY A 30 -6.14 6.39 2.69
CA GLY A 30 -4.81 6.94 2.47
C GLY A 30 -4.28 7.72 3.68
N MET A 31 -5.13 8.54 4.32
CA MET A 31 -4.77 9.23 5.56
C MET A 31 -4.40 8.23 6.67
N PHE A 32 -5.21 7.19 6.87
CA PHE A 32 -4.94 6.14 7.86
C PHE A 32 -3.61 5.44 7.61
N TRP A 33 -3.31 5.09 6.37
CA TRP A 33 -2.05 4.44 6.01
C TRP A 33 -0.86 5.39 6.15
N GLY A 34 -1.01 6.69 5.89
CA GLY A 34 0.02 7.69 6.13
C GLY A 34 0.41 7.84 7.60
N VAL A 35 -0.48 7.48 8.55
CA VAL A 35 -0.18 7.49 10.01
C VAL A 35 0.07 6.09 10.56
N TYR A 36 0.07 5.05 9.74
CA TYR A 36 0.19 3.65 10.17
C TYR A 36 1.53 3.33 10.86
N TRP A 37 2.59 4.07 10.57
CA TRP A 37 3.87 3.92 11.23
C TRP A 37 3.79 4.18 12.76
N VAL A 38 2.83 5.01 13.21
CA VAL A 38 2.63 5.33 14.64
C VAL A 38 2.29 4.08 15.44
N PRO A 39 1.22 3.31 15.13
CA PRO A 39 0.94 2.07 15.84
C PRO A 39 2.03 1.00 15.66
N VAL A 40 2.76 0.98 14.52
CA VAL A 40 3.88 0.06 14.32
C VAL A 40 5.01 0.37 15.32
N ARG A 41 5.43 1.63 15.44
CA ARG A 41 6.43 2.05 16.45
C ARG A 41 5.93 1.86 17.87
N ALA A 42 4.67 2.17 18.14
CA ALA A 42 4.08 1.98 19.46
C ALA A 42 4.12 0.51 19.95
N VAL A 43 3.95 -0.45 19.03
CA VAL A 43 4.08 -1.88 19.38
C VAL A 43 5.54 -2.26 19.64
N ALA A 44 6.50 -1.66 18.91
CA ALA A 44 7.92 -1.85 19.16
C ALA A 44 8.34 -1.26 20.51
N ASP A 45 7.87 -0.06 20.86
CA ASP A 45 8.13 0.60 22.15
C ASP A 45 7.61 -0.19 23.34
N LEU A 46 6.63 -1.08 23.14
CA LEU A 46 6.13 -2.02 24.14
C LEU A 46 6.96 -3.31 24.24
N GLY A 47 8.05 -3.44 23.48
CA GLY A 47 8.98 -4.57 23.53
C GLY A 47 8.82 -5.62 22.42
N LEU A 48 7.94 -5.39 21.42
CA LEU A 48 7.92 -6.19 20.20
C LEU A 48 8.77 -5.52 19.10
N ASP A 49 10.08 -5.51 19.34
CA ASP A 49 11.05 -4.86 18.49
C ASP A 49 11.11 -5.43 17.06
N GLY A 50 11.56 -4.60 16.14
CA GLY A 50 11.84 -4.98 14.77
C GLY A 50 10.63 -5.59 14.05
N ALA A 51 10.85 -6.65 13.30
CA ALA A 51 9.80 -7.32 12.54
C ALA A 51 8.80 -8.10 13.41
N TRP A 52 9.07 -8.34 14.69
CA TRP A 52 8.16 -9.06 15.59
C TRP A 52 6.85 -8.31 15.81
N GLY A 53 6.90 -6.97 15.93
CA GLY A 53 5.71 -6.13 16.01
C GLY A 53 4.85 -6.22 14.76
N THR A 54 5.45 -6.11 13.58
CA THR A 54 4.73 -6.26 12.30
C THR A 54 4.19 -7.69 12.15
N ALA A 55 4.92 -8.73 12.57
CA ALA A 55 4.46 -10.11 12.57
C ALA A 55 3.20 -10.30 13.44
N ALA A 56 3.19 -9.74 14.65
CA ALA A 56 2.04 -9.79 15.54
C ALA A 56 0.82 -9.05 14.97
N ILE A 57 1.01 -7.84 14.44
CA ILE A 57 -0.05 -7.03 13.81
C ILE A 57 -0.66 -7.77 12.63
N THR A 58 0.15 -8.27 11.71
CA THR A 58 -0.33 -8.96 10.51
C THR A 58 -0.95 -10.31 10.82
N LEU A 59 -0.45 -11.02 11.85
CA LEU A 59 -1.07 -12.23 12.37
C LEU A 59 -2.48 -11.93 12.91
N ALA A 60 -2.64 -10.87 13.70
CA ALA A 60 -3.95 -10.46 14.20
C ALA A 60 -4.91 -10.13 13.05
N ALA A 61 -4.46 -9.46 11.99
CA ALA A 61 -5.24 -9.21 10.79
C ALA A 61 -5.64 -10.54 10.09
N THR A 62 -4.69 -11.46 9.92
CA THR A 62 -4.91 -12.77 9.31
C THR A 62 -5.93 -13.59 10.10
N LEU A 63 -5.79 -13.65 11.42
CA LEU A 63 -6.71 -14.38 12.31
C LEU A 63 -8.11 -13.75 12.32
N SER A 64 -8.22 -12.44 12.22
CA SER A 64 -9.51 -11.73 12.15
C SER A 64 -10.25 -12.02 10.84
N LEU A 65 -9.53 -12.21 9.73
CA LEU A 65 -10.11 -12.52 8.42
C LEU A 65 -10.36 -14.02 8.21
N LEU A 66 -9.64 -14.89 8.92
CA LEU A 66 -9.70 -16.34 8.76
C LEU A 66 -11.12 -16.93 8.91
N PRO A 67 -11.91 -16.59 9.95
CA PRO A 67 -13.27 -17.14 10.09
C PRO A 67 -14.17 -16.79 8.90
N LEU A 68 -14.01 -15.58 8.33
CA LEU A 68 -14.82 -15.12 7.20
C LEU A 68 -14.49 -15.90 5.91
N VAL A 69 -13.21 -16.24 5.71
CA VAL A 69 -12.79 -17.07 4.56
C VAL A 69 -13.18 -18.53 4.76
N LEU A 70 -13.09 -19.06 5.99
CA LEU A 70 -13.50 -20.43 6.31
C LEU A 70 -15.03 -20.65 6.18
N ALA A 71 -15.82 -19.60 6.41
CA ALA A 71 -17.29 -19.66 6.24
C ALA A 71 -17.68 -19.88 4.77
N ASP A 72 -16.85 -19.45 3.81
CA ASP A 72 -17.05 -19.67 2.39
C ASP A 72 -15.78 -20.24 1.73
N ARG A 73 -15.50 -21.52 2.03
CA ARG A 73 -14.26 -22.21 1.57
C ARG A 73 -14.15 -22.31 0.05
N ARG A 74 -15.28 -22.23 -0.68
CA ARG A 74 -15.30 -22.33 -2.15
C ARG A 74 -14.75 -21.09 -2.84
N THR A 75 -14.56 -19.99 -2.14
CA THR A 75 -14.07 -18.72 -2.71
C THR A 75 -12.65 -18.81 -3.28
N LEU A 76 -11.84 -19.79 -2.85
CA LEU A 76 -10.48 -20.03 -3.35
C LEU A 76 -10.39 -21.23 -4.29
N GLU A 77 -11.44 -22.06 -4.40
CA GLU A 77 -11.44 -23.22 -5.28
C GLU A 77 -11.43 -22.80 -6.76
N GLY A 78 -10.56 -23.42 -7.55
CA GLY A 78 -10.43 -23.15 -8.99
C GLY A 78 -9.80 -21.81 -9.35
N LYS A 79 -9.32 -21.03 -8.36
CA LYS A 79 -8.69 -19.73 -8.58
C LYS A 79 -7.27 -19.87 -9.13
N SER A 80 -6.85 -18.87 -9.90
CA SER A 80 -5.52 -18.83 -10.48
C SER A 80 -4.42 -18.83 -9.42
N LEU A 81 -3.51 -19.79 -9.46
CA LEU A 81 -2.34 -19.83 -8.58
C LEU A 81 -1.47 -18.58 -8.73
N VAL A 82 -1.38 -18.04 -9.95
CA VAL A 82 -0.65 -16.78 -10.20
C VAL A 82 -1.33 -15.62 -9.50
N GLY A 83 -2.67 -15.57 -9.51
CA GLY A 83 -3.45 -14.56 -8.79
C GLY A 83 -3.22 -14.65 -7.28
N ILE A 84 -3.34 -15.87 -6.71
CA ILE A 84 -3.11 -16.12 -5.28
C ILE A 84 -1.67 -15.73 -4.89
N ALA A 85 -0.67 -16.22 -5.62
CA ALA A 85 0.74 -15.92 -5.35
C ALA A 85 1.03 -14.41 -5.45
N SER A 86 0.44 -13.72 -6.43
CA SER A 86 0.61 -12.28 -6.60
C SER A 86 0.01 -11.48 -5.43
N ILE A 87 -1.17 -11.88 -4.94
CA ILE A 87 -1.79 -11.23 -3.77
C ILE A 87 -0.93 -11.46 -2.53
N THR A 88 -0.48 -12.69 -2.30
CA THR A 88 0.40 -13.05 -1.17
C THR A 88 1.74 -12.30 -1.25
N LEU A 89 2.32 -12.18 -2.44
CA LEU A 89 3.52 -11.40 -2.70
C LEU A 89 3.31 -9.91 -2.41
N GLY A 90 2.12 -9.37 -2.70
CA GLY A 90 1.74 -8.02 -2.32
C GLY A 90 1.77 -7.80 -0.80
N GLY A 91 1.30 -8.79 -0.05
CA GLY A 91 1.42 -8.80 1.42
C GLY A 91 2.88 -8.83 1.89
N ALA A 92 3.73 -9.64 1.25
CA ALA A 92 5.16 -9.68 1.52
C ALA A 92 5.84 -8.31 1.28
N ALA A 93 5.50 -7.65 0.18
CA ALA A 93 5.96 -6.30 -0.11
C ALA A 93 5.58 -5.31 1.00
N PHE A 94 4.32 -5.38 1.44
CA PHE A 94 3.82 -4.53 2.51
C PHE A 94 4.49 -4.81 3.86
N ALA A 95 4.83 -6.06 4.17
CA ALA A 95 5.60 -6.41 5.37
C ALA A 95 6.95 -5.68 5.40
N LEU A 96 7.67 -5.65 4.27
CA LEU A 96 8.94 -4.92 4.15
C LEU A 96 8.72 -3.42 4.37
N TYR A 97 7.67 -2.85 3.81
CA TYR A 97 7.31 -1.44 4.03
C TYR A 97 7.04 -1.15 5.51
N SER A 98 6.21 -1.97 6.16
CA SER A 98 5.85 -1.83 7.58
C SER A 98 7.06 -1.96 8.51
N ILE A 99 7.90 -2.98 8.29
CA ILE A 99 9.14 -3.19 9.06
C ILE A 99 10.10 -2.00 8.82
N GLY A 100 10.13 -1.47 7.60
CA GLY A 100 10.96 -0.33 7.22
C GLY A 100 10.81 0.90 8.11
N PHE A 101 9.63 1.14 8.70
CA PHE A 101 9.39 2.25 9.62
C PHE A 101 10.21 2.19 10.91
N LEU A 102 10.72 1.03 11.27
CA LEU A 102 11.54 0.84 12.47
C LEU A 102 13.03 1.09 12.21
N TYR A 103 13.46 0.97 10.95
CA TYR A 103 14.87 1.02 10.56
C TYR A 103 15.22 2.21 9.64
N GLY A 104 14.28 3.12 9.39
CA GLY A 104 14.49 4.28 8.51
C GLY A 104 13.67 5.50 8.91
N LYS A 105 13.94 6.62 8.25
CA LYS A 105 13.09 7.81 8.36
C LYS A 105 11.73 7.52 7.75
N VAL A 106 10.66 7.74 8.49
CA VAL A 106 9.27 7.45 8.06
C VAL A 106 8.97 8.11 6.71
N ALA A 107 9.31 9.39 6.58
CA ALA A 107 9.04 10.13 5.34
C ALA A 107 9.76 9.52 4.13
N LEU A 108 11.03 9.11 4.28
CA LEU A 108 11.79 8.47 3.20
C LEU A 108 11.26 7.07 2.88
N VAL A 109 10.90 6.28 3.90
CA VAL A 109 10.28 4.97 3.72
C VAL A 109 8.99 5.08 2.90
N VAL A 110 8.12 6.04 3.22
CA VAL A 110 6.89 6.29 2.45
C VAL A 110 7.23 6.71 1.01
N LEU A 111 8.14 7.67 0.82
CA LEU A 111 8.50 8.16 -0.52
C LEU A 111 9.14 7.07 -1.39
N LEU A 112 10.02 6.23 -0.83
CA LEU A 112 10.66 5.15 -1.55
C LEU A 112 9.68 4.03 -1.93
N TRP A 113 8.70 3.73 -1.09
CA TRP A 113 7.60 2.85 -1.43
C TRP A 113 6.81 3.37 -2.64
N PHE A 114 6.54 4.68 -2.68
CA PHE A 114 5.82 5.33 -3.77
C PHE A 114 6.65 5.55 -5.06
N VAL A 115 7.86 5.03 -5.15
CA VAL A 115 8.58 4.82 -6.43
C VAL A 115 7.99 3.63 -7.22
N SER A 116 7.12 2.83 -6.63
CA SER A 116 6.47 1.67 -7.27
C SER A 116 5.81 1.96 -8.64
N PRO A 117 5.24 3.14 -8.97
CA PRO A 117 4.77 3.46 -10.31
C PRO A 117 5.88 3.38 -11.38
N VAL A 118 7.11 3.79 -11.04
CA VAL A 118 8.27 3.67 -11.95
C VAL A 118 8.49 2.21 -12.31
N TRP A 119 8.52 1.33 -11.30
CA TRP A 119 8.67 -0.11 -11.49
C TRP A 119 7.51 -0.70 -12.29
N SER A 120 6.27 -0.28 -12.03
CA SER A 120 5.08 -0.74 -12.74
C SER A 120 5.18 -0.48 -14.24
N VAL A 121 5.68 0.69 -14.64
CA VAL A 121 5.84 1.04 -16.06
C VAL A 121 7.02 0.30 -16.69
N VAL A 122 8.12 0.12 -15.97
CA VAL A 122 9.27 -0.70 -16.42
C VAL A 122 8.81 -2.15 -16.68
N ILE A 123 8.07 -2.75 -15.75
CA ILE A 123 7.51 -4.10 -15.89
C ILE A 123 6.56 -4.17 -17.10
N ALA A 124 5.63 -3.22 -17.23
CA ALA A 124 4.68 -3.19 -18.33
C ALA A 124 5.38 -3.13 -19.68
N LYS A 125 6.41 -2.28 -19.83
CA LYS A 125 7.12 -2.07 -21.08
C LYS A 125 8.05 -3.21 -21.45
N TYR A 126 8.91 -3.63 -20.52
CA TYR A 126 10.02 -4.54 -20.83
C TYR A 126 9.68 -6.01 -20.57
N LEU A 127 8.91 -6.32 -19.51
CA LEU A 127 8.55 -7.69 -19.17
C LEU A 127 7.27 -8.13 -19.88
N LEU A 128 6.23 -7.28 -19.84
CA LEU A 128 4.92 -7.60 -20.45
C LEU A 128 4.82 -7.15 -21.91
N ARG A 129 5.84 -6.46 -22.44
CA ARG A 129 5.91 -5.96 -23.82
C ARG A 129 4.68 -5.15 -24.23
N MET A 130 4.07 -4.45 -23.28
CA MET A 130 2.91 -3.60 -23.53
C MET A 130 3.34 -2.26 -24.15
N GLN A 131 2.49 -1.71 -24.99
CA GLN A 131 2.68 -0.33 -25.47
C GLN A 131 2.41 0.63 -24.33
N VAL A 132 3.41 1.45 -23.99
CA VAL A 132 3.34 2.41 -22.90
C VAL A 132 3.14 3.80 -23.49
N ALA A 133 2.11 4.51 -23.00
CA ALA A 133 1.84 5.88 -23.41
C ALA A 133 3.04 6.80 -23.10
N ARG A 134 3.28 7.81 -23.95
CA ARG A 134 4.39 8.78 -23.78
C ARG A 134 4.38 9.45 -22.41
N LEU A 135 3.17 9.77 -21.91
CA LEU A 135 3.03 10.37 -20.57
C LEU A 135 3.61 9.49 -19.47
N ARG A 136 3.44 8.17 -19.55
CA ARG A 136 4.03 7.24 -18.57
C ARG A 136 5.55 7.15 -18.66
N LEU A 137 6.13 7.34 -19.86
CA LEU A 137 7.60 7.44 -20.01
C LEU A 137 8.13 8.73 -19.37
N ILE A 138 7.39 9.83 -19.49
CA ILE A 138 7.71 11.09 -18.80
C ILE A 138 7.60 10.88 -17.29
N ALA A 139 6.55 10.20 -16.82
CA ALA A 139 6.40 9.86 -15.40
C ALA A 139 7.61 9.10 -14.84
N ILE A 140 8.12 8.08 -15.57
CA ILE A 140 9.36 7.38 -15.18
C ILE A 140 10.53 8.36 -15.05
N ALA A 141 10.76 9.19 -16.07
CA ALA A 141 11.88 10.13 -16.06
C ALA A 141 11.79 11.09 -14.85
N VAL A 142 10.59 11.58 -14.55
CA VAL A 142 10.33 12.44 -13.39
C VAL A 142 10.57 11.67 -12.07
N GLY A 143 10.06 10.44 -11.95
CA GLY A 143 10.27 9.63 -10.76
C GLY A 143 11.72 9.27 -10.50
N LEU A 144 12.47 8.91 -11.55
CA LEU A 144 13.92 8.65 -11.46
C LEU A 144 14.70 9.91 -11.09
N ALA A 145 14.37 11.05 -11.69
CA ALA A 145 14.97 12.34 -11.31
C ALA A 145 14.68 12.67 -9.84
N GLY A 146 13.44 12.45 -9.39
CA GLY A 146 13.05 12.62 -7.99
C GLY A 146 13.86 11.72 -7.04
N LEU A 147 14.04 10.45 -7.38
CA LEU A 147 14.84 9.52 -6.61
C LEU A 147 16.32 9.96 -6.53
N LEU A 148 16.91 10.35 -7.66
CA LEU A 148 18.29 10.85 -7.72
C LEU A 148 18.50 12.11 -6.87
N VAL A 149 17.57 13.07 -6.93
CA VAL A 149 17.63 14.30 -6.12
C VAL A 149 17.47 13.99 -4.64
N MET A 150 16.51 13.11 -4.28
CA MET A 150 16.21 12.75 -2.90
C MET A 150 17.38 12.03 -2.21
N LEU A 151 17.98 11.06 -2.90
CA LEU A 151 19.05 10.23 -2.34
C LEU A 151 20.46 10.79 -2.58
N GLY A 152 20.62 11.68 -3.55
CA GLY A 152 21.92 12.26 -3.91
C GLY A 152 22.18 13.66 -3.35
N GLY A 153 21.27 14.21 -2.55
CA GLY A 153 21.32 15.60 -2.08
C GLY A 153 22.56 15.97 -1.27
N ASP A 154 23.18 15.02 -0.61
CA ASP A 154 24.40 15.21 0.19
C ASP A 154 25.70 14.98 -0.62
N GLY A 155 25.60 14.87 -1.97
CA GLY A 155 26.76 14.67 -2.86
C GLY A 155 27.33 13.25 -2.85
N GLY A 156 26.65 12.30 -2.18
CA GLY A 156 26.99 10.88 -2.16
C GLY A 156 26.43 10.08 -3.33
N ILE A 157 26.65 8.76 -3.31
CA ILE A 157 25.99 7.83 -4.25
C ILE A 157 24.48 7.84 -3.93
N PRO A 158 23.61 8.06 -4.92
CA PRO A 158 22.16 8.09 -4.69
C PRO A 158 21.62 6.69 -4.40
N ALA A 159 21.74 6.27 -3.16
CA ALA A 159 21.26 4.98 -2.66
C ALA A 159 20.53 5.17 -1.32
N PRO A 160 19.57 4.27 -0.96
CA PRO A 160 18.97 4.29 0.36
C PRO A 160 20.05 4.21 1.46
N GLY A 161 19.95 5.08 2.47
CA GLY A 161 20.97 5.22 3.52
C GLY A 161 20.76 4.30 4.72
N SER A 162 19.58 3.68 4.85
CA SER A 162 19.22 2.82 5.97
C SER A 162 18.58 1.50 5.51
N LEU A 163 18.58 0.51 6.40
CA LEU A 163 17.91 -0.78 6.15
C LEU A 163 16.40 -0.59 5.85
N GLY A 164 15.73 0.29 6.59
CA GLY A 164 14.31 0.58 6.38
C GLY A 164 14.01 1.20 5.01
N GLU A 165 14.88 2.09 4.55
CA GLU A 165 14.79 2.67 3.22
C GLU A 165 14.98 1.62 2.10
N TRP A 166 15.95 0.71 2.26
CA TRP A 166 16.12 -0.43 1.34
C TRP A 166 14.91 -1.35 1.35
N MET A 167 14.34 -1.64 2.52
CA MET A 167 13.13 -2.44 2.63
C MET A 167 11.95 -1.79 1.89
N ALA A 168 11.75 -0.49 2.03
CA ALA A 168 10.70 0.24 1.34
C ALA A 168 10.90 0.25 -0.19
N PHE A 169 12.12 0.48 -0.66
CA PHE A 169 12.48 0.49 -2.07
C PHE A 169 12.27 -0.88 -2.73
N ILE A 170 12.76 -1.95 -2.10
CA ILE A 170 12.58 -3.33 -2.56
C ILE A 170 11.10 -3.73 -2.45
N GLY A 171 10.43 -3.35 -1.37
CA GLY A 171 9.00 -3.55 -1.18
C GLY A 171 8.18 -2.92 -2.32
N GLY A 172 8.49 -1.68 -2.70
CA GLY A 172 7.86 -1.00 -3.84
C GLY A 172 8.07 -1.74 -5.18
N LEU A 173 9.25 -2.31 -5.40
CA LEU A 173 9.53 -3.14 -6.57
C LEU A 173 8.69 -4.44 -6.55
N ILE A 174 8.68 -5.15 -5.42
CA ILE A 174 7.89 -6.38 -5.25
C ILE A 174 6.39 -6.08 -5.41
N TRP A 175 5.92 -4.95 -4.85
CA TRP A 175 4.55 -4.47 -5.03
C TRP A 175 4.17 -4.26 -6.49
N ALA A 176 5.07 -3.68 -7.30
CA ALA A 176 4.85 -3.51 -8.73
C ALA A 176 4.70 -4.86 -9.47
N PHE A 177 5.52 -5.87 -9.14
CA PHE A 177 5.35 -7.22 -9.65
C PHE A 177 4.04 -7.87 -9.20
N ALA A 178 3.71 -7.76 -7.92
CA ALA A 178 2.48 -8.29 -7.33
C ALA A 178 1.25 -7.71 -8.02
N THR A 179 1.18 -6.39 -8.16
CA THR A 179 0.05 -5.70 -8.83
C THR A 179 -0.05 -6.03 -10.31
N ALA A 180 1.07 -6.21 -11.01
CA ALA A 180 1.07 -6.68 -12.40
C ALA A 180 0.46 -8.09 -12.52
N GLY A 181 0.86 -9.02 -11.65
CA GLY A 181 0.32 -10.37 -11.61
C GLY A 181 -1.16 -10.41 -11.22
N MET A 182 -1.58 -9.60 -10.25
CA MET A 182 -2.99 -9.45 -9.88
C MET A 182 -3.83 -8.98 -11.07
N ARG A 183 -3.39 -7.95 -11.81
CA ARG A 183 -4.10 -7.45 -12.99
C ARG A 183 -4.25 -8.49 -14.10
N LEU A 184 -3.26 -9.35 -14.28
CA LEU A 184 -3.25 -10.33 -15.36
C LEU A 184 -4.10 -11.57 -15.06
N LYS A 185 -4.14 -12.02 -13.83
CA LYS A 185 -4.62 -13.37 -13.48
C LYS A 185 -5.46 -13.44 -12.20
N SER A 186 -5.72 -12.34 -11.47
CA SER A 186 -6.52 -12.44 -10.26
C SER A 186 -8.01 -12.48 -10.59
N ASP A 187 -8.63 -13.56 -10.15
CA ASP A 187 -10.07 -13.80 -10.14
C ASP A 187 -10.59 -14.02 -8.70
N VAL A 188 -9.75 -13.70 -7.72
CA VAL A 188 -10.03 -13.83 -6.29
C VAL A 188 -10.90 -12.66 -5.83
N SER A 189 -11.96 -12.96 -5.11
CA SER A 189 -12.86 -11.93 -4.55
C SER A 189 -12.17 -11.09 -3.45
N PRO A 190 -12.70 -9.90 -3.11
CA PRO A 190 -12.01 -8.95 -2.22
C PRO A 190 -11.67 -9.50 -0.84
N LEU A 191 -12.54 -10.26 -0.21
CA LEU A 191 -12.33 -10.77 1.16
C LEU A 191 -11.22 -11.82 1.23
N PRO A 192 -11.21 -12.90 0.40
CA PRO A 192 -10.06 -13.80 0.33
C PRO A 192 -8.77 -13.09 -0.12
N SER A 193 -8.84 -12.06 -0.97
CA SER A 193 -7.66 -11.26 -1.33
C SER A 193 -7.08 -10.56 -0.12
N ALA A 194 -7.91 -9.94 0.74
CA ALA A 194 -7.46 -9.32 1.98
C ALA A 194 -6.79 -10.34 2.93
N PHE A 195 -7.37 -11.54 3.05
CA PHE A 195 -6.79 -12.63 3.83
C PHE A 195 -5.43 -13.08 3.29
N LEU A 196 -5.33 -13.36 1.99
CA LEU A 196 -4.07 -13.79 1.35
C LEU A 196 -2.99 -12.72 1.46
N PHE A 197 -3.37 -11.46 1.36
CA PHE A 197 -2.47 -10.33 1.56
C PHE A 197 -1.96 -10.27 3.00
N ALA A 198 -2.85 -10.36 3.99
CA ALA A 198 -2.47 -10.39 5.39
C ALA A 198 -1.59 -11.61 5.74
N LEU A 199 -1.92 -12.80 5.17
CA LEU A 199 -1.14 -14.02 5.31
C LEU A 199 0.27 -13.86 4.73
N GLY A 200 0.40 -13.29 3.54
CA GLY A 200 1.70 -13.00 2.93
C GLY A 200 2.55 -12.06 3.77
N ALA A 201 1.94 -11.01 4.32
CA ALA A 201 2.61 -10.11 5.25
C ALA A 201 3.04 -10.83 6.53
N THR A 202 2.17 -11.67 7.11
CA THR A 202 2.46 -12.46 8.31
C THR A 202 3.65 -13.39 8.09
N VAL A 203 3.61 -14.22 7.04
CA VAL A 203 4.67 -15.17 6.72
C VAL A 203 6.01 -14.44 6.53
N THR A 204 6.01 -13.36 5.76
CA THR A 204 7.24 -12.59 5.50
C THR A 204 7.79 -11.96 6.77
N SER A 205 6.93 -11.40 7.62
CA SER A 205 7.37 -10.80 8.89
C SER A 205 7.94 -11.83 9.84
N PHE A 206 7.33 -13.02 9.98
CA PHE A 206 7.87 -14.10 10.80
C PHE A 206 9.18 -14.69 10.28
N LEU A 207 9.38 -14.70 8.95
CA LEU A 207 10.66 -15.11 8.36
C LEU A 207 11.75 -14.04 8.54
N ALA A 208 11.38 -12.77 8.48
CA ALA A 208 12.31 -11.65 8.65
C ALA A 208 12.69 -11.43 10.14
N ALA A 209 11.75 -11.64 11.06
CA ALA A 209 11.92 -11.29 12.46
C ALA A 209 13.18 -11.89 13.10
N PRO A 210 13.46 -13.21 13.04
CA PRO A 210 14.64 -13.78 13.69
C PRO A 210 15.96 -13.41 12.97
N LEU A 211 15.89 -12.85 11.75
CA LEU A 211 17.07 -12.39 11.02
C LEU A 211 17.44 -10.96 11.39
N LEU A 212 16.49 -10.20 11.89
CA LEU A 212 16.67 -8.79 12.23
C LEU A 212 16.90 -8.58 13.72
N GLU A 213 16.10 -9.25 14.56
CA GLU A 213 16.15 -9.09 16.02
C GLU A 213 15.95 -10.43 16.72
N PRO A 214 16.60 -10.65 17.86
CA PRO A 214 16.34 -11.83 18.69
C PRO A 214 14.87 -11.84 19.14
N PHE A 215 14.38 -13.01 19.54
CA PHE A 215 13.02 -13.10 20.09
C PHE A 215 12.90 -12.24 21.35
N PRO A 216 11.93 -11.30 21.40
CA PRO A 216 11.84 -10.37 22.51
C PRO A 216 11.43 -11.05 23.80
N MET A 217 12.09 -10.68 24.92
CA MET A 217 11.68 -11.08 26.24
C MET A 217 10.65 -10.11 26.80
N ILE A 218 9.37 -10.47 26.70
CA ILE A 218 8.26 -9.64 27.12
C ILE A 218 7.88 -9.96 28.55
N ALA A 219 7.78 -8.93 29.40
CA ALA A 219 7.24 -9.10 30.73
C ALA A 219 5.76 -9.47 30.70
N SER A 220 5.30 -10.36 31.55
CA SER A 220 3.90 -10.78 31.60
C SER A 220 2.93 -9.62 31.91
N SER A 221 3.41 -8.57 32.58
CA SER A 221 2.67 -7.34 32.85
C SER A 221 2.29 -6.56 31.58
N ASP A 222 3.10 -6.65 30.54
CA ASP A 222 2.97 -5.83 29.33
C ASP A 222 2.14 -6.54 28.24
N LEU A 223 1.98 -7.87 28.38
CA LEU A 223 1.20 -8.70 27.45
C LEU A 223 -0.22 -8.17 27.19
N PRO A 224 -1.02 -7.71 28.17
CA PRO A 224 -2.35 -7.20 27.91
C PRO A 224 -2.34 -5.93 27.05
N GLN A 225 -1.39 -5.02 27.27
CA GLN A 225 -1.25 -3.79 26.53
C GLN A 225 -0.79 -4.06 25.08
N ILE A 226 0.21 -4.95 24.92
CA ILE A 226 0.68 -5.41 23.61
C ILE A 226 -0.46 -6.06 22.83
N ALA A 227 -1.19 -6.99 23.45
CA ALA A 227 -2.30 -7.69 22.83
C ALA A 227 -3.39 -6.71 22.39
N LEU A 228 -3.74 -5.72 23.24
CA LEU A 228 -4.70 -4.68 22.88
C LEU A 228 -4.24 -3.87 21.66
N GLN A 229 -3.00 -3.38 21.68
CA GLN A 229 -2.44 -2.58 20.59
C GLN A 229 -2.37 -3.38 19.29
N VAL A 230 -1.92 -4.64 19.34
CA VAL A 230 -1.84 -5.55 18.19
C VAL A 230 -3.23 -5.84 17.62
N VAL A 231 -4.24 -6.12 18.47
CA VAL A 231 -5.61 -6.37 18.01
C VAL A 231 -6.25 -5.11 17.45
N LEU A 232 -6.04 -3.95 18.04
CA LEU A 232 -6.56 -2.68 17.49
C LEU A 232 -5.90 -2.37 16.14
N THR A 233 -4.61 -2.57 15.99
CA THR A 233 -3.89 -2.27 14.75
C THR A 233 -4.15 -3.33 13.67
N GLY A 234 -3.99 -4.61 13.98
CA GLY A 234 -4.18 -5.70 13.02
C GLY A 234 -5.65 -6.04 12.80
N GLY A 235 -6.41 -6.24 13.88
CA GLY A 235 -7.80 -6.66 13.79
C GLY A 235 -8.74 -5.55 13.33
N LEU A 236 -8.59 -4.35 13.85
CA LEU A 236 -9.51 -3.25 13.55
C LEU A 236 -9.00 -2.34 12.43
N TRP A 237 -7.83 -1.73 12.58
CA TRP A 237 -7.27 -0.79 11.59
C TRP A 237 -7.08 -1.43 10.22
N TRP A 238 -6.39 -2.54 10.15
CA TRP A 238 -6.15 -3.26 8.90
C TRP A 238 -7.45 -3.75 8.24
N VAL A 239 -8.30 -4.45 9.00
CA VAL A 239 -9.53 -5.04 8.44
C VAL A 239 -10.46 -3.96 7.92
N LEU A 240 -10.67 -2.87 8.69
CA LEU A 240 -11.57 -1.80 8.26
C LEU A 240 -11.00 -1.02 7.07
N SER A 241 -9.72 -0.66 7.08
CA SER A 241 -9.12 0.11 6.00
C SER A 241 -9.07 -0.68 4.69
N ILE A 242 -8.70 -1.97 4.74
CA ILE A 242 -8.69 -2.82 3.56
C ILE A 242 -10.11 -3.10 3.06
N ALA A 243 -11.06 -3.37 3.95
CA ALA A 243 -12.46 -3.57 3.56
C ALA A 243 -13.04 -2.32 2.89
N ALA A 244 -12.79 -1.12 3.46
CA ALA A 244 -13.21 0.15 2.89
C ALA A 244 -12.57 0.40 1.51
N LEU A 245 -11.26 0.14 1.39
CA LEU A 245 -10.53 0.30 0.14
C LEU A 245 -11.06 -0.66 -0.94
N MET A 246 -11.21 -1.94 -0.63
CA MET A 246 -11.74 -2.93 -1.57
C MET A 246 -13.18 -2.61 -1.98
N TRP A 247 -14.02 -2.14 -1.05
CA TRP A 247 -15.37 -1.70 -1.37
C TRP A 247 -15.37 -0.51 -2.33
N ALA A 248 -14.45 0.44 -2.14
CA ALA A 248 -14.37 1.66 -2.94
C ALA A 248 -13.76 1.43 -4.32
N THR A 249 -12.71 0.61 -4.44
CA THR A 249 -11.96 0.39 -5.68
C THR A 249 -12.79 -0.19 -6.81
N VAL A 250 -13.78 -1.05 -6.50
CA VAL A 250 -14.70 -1.62 -7.49
C VAL A 250 -15.77 -0.61 -7.97
N ARG A 251 -15.83 0.57 -7.37
CA ARG A 251 -16.82 1.62 -7.64
C ARG A 251 -16.22 2.88 -8.26
N LEU A 252 -14.91 2.97 -8.31
CA LEU A 252 -14.19 4.14 -8.82
C LEU A 252 -13.29 3.75 -9.98
N ASP A 253 -13.02 4.72 -10.84
CA ASP A 253 -11.98 4.59 -11.85
C ASP A 253 -10.61 4.36 -11.17
N PRO A 254 -9.79 3.41 -11.67
CA PRO A 254 -8.49 3.09 -11.08
C PRO A 254 -7.54 4.31 -10.96
N ALA A 255 -7.57 5.22 -11.94
CA ALA A 255 -6.78 6.44 -11.88
C ALA A 255 -7.21 7.34 -10.71
N ARG A 256 -8.53 7.44 -10.47
CA ARG A 256 -9.07 8.20 -9.34
C ARG A 256 -8.66 7.58 -7.99
N VAL A 257 -8.70 6.25 -7.87
CA VAL A 257 -8.22 5.54 -6.67
C VAL A 257 -6.75 5.85 -6.43
N GLY A 258 -5.90 5.75 -7.46
CA GLY A 258 -4.47 6.04 -7.36
C GLY A 258 -4.18 7.48 -6.89
N ILE A 259 -4.86 8.49 -7.47
CA ILE A 259 -4.70 9.89 -7.06
C ILE A 259 -5.13 10.10 -5.60
N LEU A 260 -6.26 9.52 -5.19
CA LEU A 260 -6.74 9.66 -3.83
C LEU A 260 -5.82 8.98 -2.81
N LEU A 261 -5.21 7.84 -3.14
CA LEU A 261 -4.22 7.18 -2.29
C LEU A 261 -2.92 7.98 -2.12
N MET A 262 -2.61 8.96 -2.99
CA MET A 262 -1.48 9.86 -2.78
C MET A 262 -1.59 10.67 -1.48
N THR A 263 -2.76 10.73 -0.86
CA THR A 263 -2.93 11.31 0.48
C THR A 263 -2.07 10.59 1.53
N GLU A 264 -1.79 9.30 1.37
CA GLU A 264 -0.88 8.54 2.22
C GLU A 264 0.49 9.20 2.30
N VAL A 265 1.05 9.62 1.16
CA VAL A 265 2.37 10.26 1.09
C VAL A 265 2.38 11.59 1.87
N VAL A 266 1.34 12.40 1.66
CA VAL A 266 1.22 13.71 2.33
C VAL A 266 1.08 13.52 3.83
N PHE A 267 0.16 12.64 4.25
CA PHE A 267 -0.07 12.37 5.67
C PHE A 267 1.12 11.65 6.32
N GLY A 268 1.83 10.78 5.60
CA GLY A 268 3.06 10.16 6.05
C GLY A 268 4.14 11.19 6.36
N ALA A 269 4.43 12.08 5.41
CA ALA A 269 5.43 13.11 5.58
C ALA A 269 5.07 14.12 6.71
N VAL A 270 3.81 14.60 6.73
CA VAL A 270 3.35 15.54 7.76
C VAL A 270 3.35 14.89 9.14
N SER A 271 2.85 13.67 9.26
CA SER A 271 2.82 12.94 10.54
C SER A 271 4.22 12.62 11.04
N ALA A 272 5.17 12.29 10.16
CA ALA A 272 6.57 12.08 10.52
C ALA A 272 7.22 13.36 11.06
N ALA A 273 6.97 14.49 10.42
CA ALA A 273 7.47 15.79 10.91
C ALA A 273 6.87 16.16 12.28
N VAL A 274 5.56 15.94 12.47
CA VAL A 274 4.85 16.37 13.68
C VAL A 274 5.08 15.42 14.85
N PHE A 275 4.97 14.09 14.62
CA PHE A 275 4.98 13.10 15.70
C PHE A 275 6.35 12.45 15.92
N ALA A 276 7.18 12.30 14.86
CA ALA A 276 8.51 11.74 14.97
C ALA A 276 9.61 12.81 15.04
N GLY A 277 9.28 14.11 14.87
CA GLY A 277 10.26 15.17 14.83
C GLY A 277 11.23 15.10 13.64
N GLU A 278 10.85 14.37 12.58
CA GLU A 278 11.68 14.21 11.40
C GLU A 278 11.70 15.51 10.58
N SER A 279 12.89 15.96 10.19
CA SER A 279 13.06 17.06 9.26
C SER A 279 13.52 16.52 7.91
N LEU A 280 12.87 17.00 6.83
CA LEU A 280 13.31 16.73 5.48
C LEU A 280 14.28 17.82 5.01
N SER A 281 15.39 17.41 4.43
CA SER A 281 16.29 18.33 3.73
C SER A 281 15.62 18.91 2.47
N PRO A 282 16.08 20.04 1.93
CA PRO A 282 15.54 20.59 0.70
C PRO A 282 15.57 19.61 -0.48
N SER A 283 16.61 18.79 -0.58
CA SER A 283 16.72 17.73 -1.61
C SER A 283 15.68 16.63 -1.41
N GLU A 284 15.45 16.18 -0.17
CA GLU A 284 14.41 15.20 0.16
C GLU A 284 12.99 15.75 -0.17
N MET A 285 12.75 17.04 0.09
CA MET A 285 11.47 17.69 -0.24
C MET A 285 11.26 17.80 -1.76
N ILE A 286 12.28 18.25 -2.51
CA ILE A 286 12.20 18.39 -3.97
C ILE A 286 12.04 17.01 -4.62
N GLY A 287 12.88 16.05 -4.24
CA GLY A 287 12.85 14.70 -4.75
C GLY A 287 11.51 14.00 -4.44
N GLY A 288 11.00 14.16 -3.22
CA GLY A 288 9.69 13.67 -2.82
C GLY A 288 8.54 14.28 -3.63
N ALA A 289 8.56 15.58 -3.89
CA ALA A 289 7.58 16.23 -4.75
C ALA A 289 7.59 15.66 -6.18
N LEU A 290 8.78 15.36 -6.73
CA LEU A 290 8.91 14.72 -8.04
C LEU A 290 8.38 13.27 -8.03
N VAL A 291 8.59 12.50 -6.96
CA VAL A 291 8.01 11.14 -6.79
C VAL A 291 6.48 11.20 -6.76
N ILE A 292 5.90 12.15 -6.02
CA ILE A 292 4.46 12.38 -6.00
C ILE A 292 3.95 12.74 -7.41
N LEU A 293 4.65 13.64 -8.10
CA LEU A 293 4.29 14.03 -9.47
C LEU A 293 4.36 12.83 -10.43
N CYS A 294 5.36 11.96 -10.30
CA CYS A 294 5.44 10.70 -11.05
C CYS A 294 4.17 9.85 -10.83
N GLY A 295 3.75 9.63 -9.59
CA GLY A 295 2.54 8.89 -9.27
C GLY A 295 1.28 9.52 -9.89
N LEU A 296 1.14 10.83 -9.82
CA LEU A 296 0.04 11.56 -10.44
C LEU A 296 0.02 11.43 -11.97
N LEU A 297 1.19 11.51 -12.62
CA LEU A 297 1.32 11.33 -14.07
C LEU A 297 1.02 9.89 -14.52
N GLU A 298 1.40 8.89 -13.72
CA GLU A 298 1.14 7.47 -14.01
C GLU A 298 -0.35 7.16 -14.04
N VAL A 299 -1.11 7.68 -13.08
CA VAL A 299 -2.56 7.45 -12.98
C VAL A 299 -3.40 8.40 -13.86
N TRP A 300 -2.77 9.39 -14.51
CA TRP A 300 -3.48 10.36 -15.35
C TRP A 300 -4.13 9.67 -16.56
N PRO A 301 -5.42 9.96 -16.86
CA PRO A 301 -6.12 9.36 -17.99
C PRO A 301 -5.42 9.65 -19.33
N THR A 302 -5.03 8.62 -20.07
CA THR A 302 -4.46 8.76 -21.41
C THR A 302 -5.40 8.17 -22.45
N LYS A 303 -5.51 8.81 -23.62
CA LYS A 303 -6.37 8.36 -24.75
C LYS A 303 -6.03 6.94 -25.24
N ALA A 304 -4.85 6.41 -24.94
CA ALA A 304 -4.44 5.06 -25.32
C ALA A 304 -5.13 3.95 -24.49
N GLY A 305 -5.78 4.27 -23.37
CA GLY A 305 -6.52 3.30 -22.53
C GLY A 305 -8.01 3.17 -22.87
N ALA A 306 -8.55 4.03 -23.73
CA ALA A 306 -9.97 4.04 -24.07
C ALA A 306 -10.37 3.01 -25.15
N GLY A 307 -9.41 2.25 -25.71
CA GLY A 307 -9.65 1.35 -26.85
C GLY A 307 -9.93 -0.11 -26.52
N HIS A 308 -9.98 -0.54 -25.25
CA HIS A 308 -10.13 -1.95 -24.89
C HIS A 308 -11.29 -2.23 -23.92
N SER A 309 -12.36 -1.41 -23.99
CA SER A 309 -13.58 -1.63 -23.19
C SER A 309 -14.78 -2.08 -24.01
N THR A 310 -14.56 -2.71 -25.17
CA THR A 310 -15.65 -3.39 -25.93
C THR A 310 -15.10 -4.62 -26.64
N ALA A 311 -15.11 -5.76 -25.97
CA ALA A 311 -15.29 -7.10 -26.54
C ALA A 311 -15.67 -8.06 -25.43
#